data_d5100aac4031d4a2d68a9c9d16b40858
#
_entry.id   d5100aac4031d4a2d68a9c9d16b40858
#
_cell.length_a   1.000
_cell.length_b   1.000
_cell.length_c   1.000
_cell.angle_alpha   90.00
_cell.angle_beta   90.00
_cell.angle_gamma   90.00
#
_symmetry.space_group_name_H-M   'P 1'
#
loop_
_entity.id
_entity.type
_entity.pdbx_description
1 polymer ?
#
loop_
_entity_poly.entity_id
_entity_poly.type
_entity_poly.pdbx_seq_one_letter_code
_entity_poly.pdbx_strand_id
1 'polypeptide(L)'
;HLAKLLCADDKWFHYSGDYRIGAKYLNEAILDNITSRAKKDPWLDKLLKDKSISISNHITFDNLSSVSAFLGKVGNPDLGGLPFEEFVYRQGLHKEAESRAMLDVPSFISRAKKSGSTNFINDAGGSLCEIDDDNVYQVLAENTIIIYIRASKANEETLTKRALSRPKPLYYQAQFLQEQLKIYLKERGMIYVAQIAPDDFVR
;
A
#
# COMPACT_ATOMS: atom_id res chain seq x y z
N HIS A 1 -1.07 -1.61 16.46
CA HIS A 1 -0.84 -1.88 17.90
C HIS A 1 -1.97 -2.69 18.53
N LEU A 2 -3.26 -2.37 18.29
CA LEU A 2 -4.39 -3.10 18.88
C LEU A 2 -4.37 -4.60 18.51
N ALA A 3 -4.17 -4.90 17.22
CA ALA A 3 -4.05 -6.28 16.75
C ALA A 3 -2.95 -7.05 17.48
N LYS A 4 -1.76 -6.45 17.66
CA LYS A 4 -0.65 -7.09 18.39
C LYS A 4 -0.98 -7.35 19.86
N LEU A 5 -1.73 -6.44 20.51
CA LEU A 5 -2.17 -6.64 21.90
C LEU A 5 -3.19 -7.76 22.03
N LEU A 6 -4.18 -7.81 21.13
CA LEU A 6 -5.19 -8.86 21.13
C LEU A 6 -4.58 -10.23 20.81
N CYS A 7 -3.64 -10.29 19.86
CA CYS A 7 -2.99 -11.53 19.46
C CYS A 7 -1.86 -11.99 20.39
N ALA A 8 -1.63 -11.30 21.52
CA ALA A 8 -0.86 -11.86 22.63
C ALA A 8 -1.57 -13.06 23.30
N ASP A 9 -2.88 -13.21 23.11
CA ASP A 9 -3.67 -14.38 23.46
C ASP A 9 -3.84 -15.24 22.19
N ASP A 10 -3.45 -16.51 22.25
CA ASP A 10 -3.53 -17.52 21.16
C ASP A 10 -4.94 -17.74 20.59
N LYS A 11 -5.97 -17.16 21.24
CA LYS A 11 -7.36 -17.23 20.78
C LYS A 11 -7.67 -16.31 19.60
N TRP A 12 -6.79 -15.36 19.29
CA TRP A 12 -7.00 -14.37 18.23
C TRP A 12 -6.25 -14.73 16.97
N PHE A 13 -6.94 -14.69 15.83
CA PHE A 13 -6.33 -14.76 14.51
C PHE A 13 -6.17 -13.35 13.96
N HIS A 14 -4.93 -12.97 13.61
CA HIS A 14 -4.61 -11.69 13.01
C HIS A 14 -4.62 -11.79 11.48
N TYR A 15 -5.51 -11.05 10.85
CA TYR A 15 -5.49 -10.79 9.41
C TYR A 15 -5.03 -9.35 9.17
N SER A 16 -3.95 -9.17 8.42
CA SER A 16 -3.44 -7.86 8.03
C SER A 16 -3.73 -7.61 6.55
N GLY A 17 -4.55 -6.60 6.27
CA GLY A 17 -4.84 -6.14 4.91
C GLY A 17 -3.57 -5.74 4.18
N ASP A 18 -2.74 -4.90 4.78
CA ASP A 18 -1.49 -4.41 4.20
C ASP A 18 -0.52 -5.55 3.83
N TYR A 19 -0.38 -6.54 4.73
CA TYR A 19 0.42 -7.74 4.41
C TYR A 19 -0.16 -8.50 3.22
N ARG A 20 -1.48 -8.66 3.18
CA ARG A 20 -2.17 -9.40 2.12
C ARG A 20 -2.05 -8.70 0.77
N ILE A 21 -2.19 -7.37 0.74
CA ILE A 21 -1.96 -6.53 -0.43
C ILE A 21 -0.57 -6.81 -1.00
N GLY A 22 0.45 -6.66 -0.18
CA GLY A 22 1.83 -6.82 -0.63
C GLY A 22 2.20 -8.26 -0.98
N ALA A 23 1.90 -9.23 -0.08
CA ALA A 23 2.36 -10.61 -0.22
C ALA A 23 1.61 -11.40 -1.29
N LYS A 24 0.36 -11.05 -1.62
CA LYS A 24 -0.42 -11.77 -2.64
C LYS A 24 -0.69 -10.91 -3.88
N TYR A 25 -1.26 -9.73 -3.69
CA TYR A 25 -1.86 -9.02 -4.81
C TYR A 25 -0.91 -8.10 -5.58
N LEU A 26 0.11 -7.56 -4.90
CA LEU A 26 1.15 -6.73 -5.54
C LEU A 26 2.50 -7.44 -5.70
N ASN A 27 2.66 -8.64 -5.16
CA ASN A 27 3.96 -9.33 -5.15
C ASN A 27 4.54 -9.51 -6.56
N GLU A 28 3.72 -9.94 -7.52
CA GLU A 28 4.15 -10.14 -8.91
C GLU A 28 4.56 -8.81 -9.55
N ALA A 29 3.72 -7.77 -9.45
CA ALA A 29 4.01 -6.44 -10.00
C ALA A 29 5.27 -5.82 -9.37
N ILE A 30 5.50 -6.04 -8.09
CA ILE A 30 6.71 -5.60 -7.39
C ILE A 30 7.93 -6.32 -7.96
N LEU A 31 7.87 -7.65 -8.08
CA LEU A 31 8.98 -8.46 -8.59
C LEU A 31 9.30 -8.12 -10.05
N ASP A 32 8.29 -7.93 -10.88
CA ASP A 32 8.47 -7.52 -12.28
C ASP A 32 9.13 -6.15 -12.39
N ASN A 33 8.72 -5.19 -11.56
CA ASN A 33 9.33 -3.86 -11.51
C ASN A 33 10.79 -3.93 -11.08
N ILE A 34 11.12 -4.68 -10.03
CA ILE A 34 12.49 -4.85 -9.55
C ILE A 34 13.34 -5.55 -10.61
N THR A 35 12.83 -6.62 -11.19
CA THR A 35 13.51 -7.39 -12.25
C THR A 35 13.76 -6.52 -13.48
N SER A 36 12.78 -5.73 -13.89
CA SER A 36 12.92 -4.81 -15.01
C SER A 36 13.98 -3.73 -14.76
N ARG A 37 14.09 -3.24 -13.51
CA ARG A 37 15.17 -2.31 -13.12
C ARG A 37 16.53 -2.98 -13.08
N ALA A 38 16.63 -4.19 -12.52
CA ALA A 38 17.88 -4.95 -12.45
C ALA A 38 18.42 -5.27 -13.85
N LYS A 39 17.55 -5.57 -14.82
CA LYS A 39 17.94 -5.83 -16.23
C LYS A 39 18.56 -4.62 -16.94
N LYS A 40 18.42 -3.40 -16.40
CA LYS A 40 19.12 -2.22 -16.96
C LYS A 40 20.62 -2.23 -16.69
N ASP A 41 21.05 -2.97 -15.67
CA ASP A 41 22.46 -3.22 -15.40
C ASP A 41 22.92 -4.48 -16.18
N PRO A 42 23.89 -4.37 -17.11
CA PRO A 42 24.30 -5.51 -17.97
C PRO A 42 24.82 -6.70 -17.18
N TRP A 43 25.46 -6.50 -16.05
CA TRP A 43 25.99 -7.57 -15.21
C TRP A 43 24.87 -8.34 -14.51
N LEU A 44 23.89 -7.60 -13.89
CA LEU A 44 22.71 -8.21 -13.28
C LEU A 44 21.83 -8.92 -14.30
N ASP A 45 21.63 -8.31 -15.48
CA ASP A 45 20.84 -8.93 -16.58
C ASP A 45 21.43 -10.27 -17.03
N LYS A 46 22.78 -10.36 -17.15
CA LYS A 46 23.46 -11.60 -17.46
C LYS A 46 23.22 -12.65 -16.39
N LEU A 47 23.40 -12.32 -15.10
CA LEU A 47 23.22 -13.25 -13.99
C LEU A 47 21.76 -13.73 -13.84
N LEU A 48 20.78 -12.88 -14.16
CA LEU A 48 19.37 -13.25 -14.17
C LEU A 48 19.05 -14.20 -15.36
N LYS A 49 19.62 -13.94 -16.54
CA LYS A 49 19.43 -14.78 -17.74
C LYS A 49 20.02 -16.17 -17.59
N ASP A 50 21.20 -16.28 -17.03
CA ASP A 50 21.87 -17.57 -16.79
C ASP A 50 21.40 -18.27 -15.50
N LYS A 51 20.43 -17.66 -14.77
CA LYS A 51 19.85 -18.17 -13.53
C LYS A 51 20.85 -18.33 -12.38
N SER A 52 21.97 -17.61 -12.41
CA SER A 52 22.95 -17.58 -11.29
C SER A 52 22.42 -16.84 -10.08
N ILE A 53 21.45 -15.93 -10.28
CA ILE A 53 20.75 -15.22 -9.21
C ILE A 53 19.23 -15.26 -9.45
N SER A 54 18.48 -15.07 -8.37
CA SER A 54 17.03 -14.84 -8.41
C SER A 54 16.67 -13.62 -7.53
N ILE A 55 15.58 -12.96 -7.89
CA ILE A 55 15.01 -11.86 -7.08
C ILE A 55 13.80 -12.41 -6.34
N SER A 56 13.74 -12.17 -5.05
CA SER A 56 12.61 -12.50 -4.20
C SER A 56 12.18 -11.29 -3.38
N ASN A 57 10.89 -11.19 -3.11
CA ASN A 57 10.32 -10.15 -2.27
C ASN A 57 10.05 -10.73 -0.87
N HIS A 58 10.51 -10.03 0.17
CA HIS A 58 10.30 -10.44 1.55
C HIS A 58 9.39 -9.43 2.27
N ILE A 59 8.10 -9.75 2.28
CA ILE A 59 7.07 -8.94 2.94
C ILE A 59 6.68 -9.61 4.26
N THR A 60 6.63 -8.84 5.33
CA THR A 60 6.16 -9.27 6.65
C THR A 60 5.16 -8.25 7.18
N PHE A 61 4.47 -8.58 8.29
CA PHE A 61 3.57 -7.64 8.96
C PHE A 61 4.26 -6.33 9.41
N ASP A 62 5.56 -6.41 9.69
CA ASP A 62 6.35 -5.27 10.16
C ASP A 62 7.20 -4.63 9.05
N ASN A 63 7.30 -5.26 7.87
CA ASN A 63 8.09 -4.76 6.74
C ASN A 63 7.28 -4.77 5.44
N LEU A 64 6.82 -3.60 5.05
CA LEU A 64 6.09 -3.31 3.82
C LEU A 64 6.90 -2.39 2.88
N SER A 65 8.22 -2.29 3.10
CA SER A 65 9.08 -1.35 2.38
C SER A 65 9.05 -1.54 0.86
N SER A 66 8.93 -2.79 0.39
CA SER A 66 8.85 -3.07 -1.05
C SER A 66 7.53 -2.58 -1.68
N VAL A 67 6.43 -2.60 -0.93
CA VAL A 67 5.15 -2.03 -1.37
C VAL A 67 5.28 -0.52 -1.51
N SER A 68 5.80 0.17 -0.48
CA SER A 68 6.01 1.61 -0.51
C SER A 68 6.96 2.04 -1.62
N ALA A 69 8.06 1.30 -1.82
CA ALA A 69 9.02 1.57 -2.88
C ALA A 69 8.43 1.34 -4.29
N PHE A 70 7.56 0.35 -4.45
CA PHE A 70 6.85 0.10 -5.70
C PHE A 70 5.86 1.21 -6.01
N LEU A 71 5.04 1.63 -5.05
CA LEU A 71 4.08 2.71 -5.24
C LEU A 71 4.78 4.02 -5.60
N GLY A 72 5.94 4.28 -5.01
CA GLY A 72 6.80 5.41 -5.37
C GLY A 72 6.18 6.77 -5.06
N LYS A 73 6.75 7.80 -5.70
CA LYS A 73 6.32 9.19 -5.59
C LYS A 73 6.36 9.84 -6.97
N VAL A 74 5.42 10.74 -7.24
CA VAL A 74 5.44 11.57 -8.46
C VAL A 74 6.63 12.52 -8.45
N GLY A 75 7.29 12.70 -9.59
CA GLY A 75 8.33 13.71 -9.73
C GLY A 75 9.44 13.36 -10.71
N ASN A 76 10.56 14.04 -10.53
CA ASN A 76 11.74 13.91 -11.38
C ASN A 76 12.29 12.48 -11.38
N PRO A 77 12.35 11.80 -12.54
CA PRO A 77 12.90 10.45 -12.63
C PRO A 77 14.37 10.33 -12.22
N ASP A 78 15.18 11.38 -12.45
CA ASP A 78 16.60 11.40 -12.07
C ASP A 78 16.78 11.42 -10.53
N LEU A 79 15.76 11.88 -9.81
CA LEU A 79 15.69 11.87 -8.35
C LEU A 79 14.87 10.68 -7.80
N GLY A 80 14.59 9.69 -8.64
CA GLY A 80 13.82 8.51 -8.27
C GLY A 80 12.30 8.68 -8.28
N GLY A 81 11.80 9.80 -8.83
CA GLY A 81 10.38 10.04 -9.04
C GLY A 81 9.79 9.21 -10.17
N LEU A 82 8.47 9.16 -10.21
CA LEU A 82 7.70 8.49 -11.27
C LEU A 82 7.02 9.54 -12.16
N PRO A 83 6.89 9.27 -13.47
CA PRO A 83 5.92 9.96 -14.31
C PRO A 83 4.52 9.85 -13.70
N PHE A 84 3.68 10.87 -13.91
CA PHE A 84 2.37 10.94 -13.29
C PHE A 84 1.46 9.76 -13.65
N GLU A 85 1.45 9.37 -14.91
CA GLU A 85 0.65 8.26 -15.42
C GLU A 85 1.06 6.93 -14.78
N GLU A 86 2.36 6.70 -14.61
CA GLU A 86 2.89 5.51 -13.95
C GLU A 86 2.50 5.49 -12.46
N PHE A 87 2.55 6.64 -11.79
CA PHE A 87 2.12 6.76 -10.41
C PHE A 87 0.64 6.46 -10.27
N VAL A 88 -0.23 7.06 -11.11
CA VAL A 88 -1.68 6.80 -11.12
C VAL A 88 -1.99 5.32 -11.39
N TYR A 89 -1.29 4.71 -12.34
CA TYR A 89 -1.42 3.28 -12.63
C TYR A 89 -1.13 2.41 -11.40
N ARG A 90 -0.03 2.68 -10.68
CA ARG A 90 0.33 1.94 -9.46
C ARG A 90 -0.65 2.17 -8.32
N GLN A 91 -1.22 3.37 -8.21
CA GLN A 91 -2.31 3.66 -7.28
C GLN A 91 -3.55 2.81 -7.59
N GLY A 92 -3.88 2.64 -8.87
CA GLY A 92 -4.96 1.76 -9.32
C GLY A 92 -4.74 0.30 -8.95
N LEU A 93 -3.51 -0.21 -9.13
CA LEU A 93 -3.13 -1.56 -8.70
C LEU A 93 -3.27 -1.74 -7.18
N HIS A 94 -2.90 -0.72 -6.40
CA HIS A 94 -3.04 -0.77 -4.94
C HIS A 94 -4.51 -0.79 -4.52
N LYS A 95 -5.35 0.06 -5.13
CA LYS A 95 -6.81 0.05 -4.90
C LYS A 95 -7.42 -1.32 -5.14
N GLU A 96 -7.13 -1.92 -6.30
CA GLU A 96 -7.62 -3.25 -6.65
C GLU A 96 -7.12 -4.30 -5.65
N ALA A 97 -5.84 -4.24 -5.27
CA ALA A 97 -5.26 -5.15 -4.31
C ALA A 97 -5.92 -5.03 -2.92
N GLU A 98 -6.24 -3.81 -2.48
CA GLU A 98 -6.92 -3.57 -1.20
C GLU A 98 -8.36 -4.08 -1.22
N SER A 99 -9.13 -3.80 -2.29
CA SER A 99 -10.48 -4.36 -2.47
C SER A 99 -10.47 -5.88 -2.40
N ARG A 100 -9.57 -6.53 -3.14
CA ARG A 100 -9.42 -7.99 -3.13
C ARG A 100 -8.99 -8.54 -1.78
N ALA A 101 -8.10 -7.86 -1.06
CA ALA A 101 -7.69 -8.24 0.28
C ALA A 101 -8.87 -8.20 1.26
N MET A 102 -9.75 -7.20 1.16
CA MET A 102 -10.95 -7.11 2.00
C MET A 102 -11.97 -8.20 1.65
N LEU A 103 -12.14 -8.53 0.38
CA LEU A 103 -13.00 -9.65 -0.05
C LEU A 103 -12.49 -11.03 0.38
N ASP A 104 -11.21 -11.18 0.72
CA ASP A 104 -10.65 -12.41 1.30
C ASP A 104 -11.07 -12.64 2.77
N VAL A 105 -11.55 -11.63 3.49
CA VAL A 105 -11.85 -11.68 4.94
C VAL A 105 -12.73 -12.86 5.35
N PRO A 106 -13.87 -13.16 4.68
CA PRO A 106 -14.69 -14.31 5.08
C PRO A 106 -13.96 -15.64 4.99
N SER A 107 -13.09 -15.81 3.99
CA SER A 107 -12.29 -17.03 3.84
C SER A 107 -11.28 -17.20 4.97
N PHE A 108 -10.70 -16.09 5.43
CA PHE A 108 -9.76 -16.08 6.56
C PHE A 108 -10.45 -16.26 7.91
N ILE A 109 -11.67 -15.76 8.09
CA ILE A 109 -12.51 -16.10 9.26
C ILE A 109 -12.76 -17.61 9.32
N SER A 110 -13.09 -18.22 8.19
CA SER A 110 -13.27 -19.68 8.09
C SER A 110 -11.98 -20.44 8.40
N ARG A 111 -10.83 -19.93 7.93
CA ARG A 111 -9.50 -20.50 8.22
C ARG A 111 -9.14 -20.35 9.71
N ALA A 112 -9.41 -19.21 10.33
CA ALA A 112 -9.20 -18.97 11.75
C ALA A 112 -9.97 -19.97 12.62
N LYS A 113 -11.26 -20.20 12.31
CA LYS A 113 -12.07 -21.22 12.99
C LYS A 113 -11.47 -22.62 12.86
N LYS A 114 -11.01 -23.00 11.66
CA LYS A 114 -10.38 -24.31 11.43
C LYS A 114 -9.06 -24.48 12.17
N SER A 115 -8.32 -23.40 12.42
CA SER A 115 -7.07 -23.43 13.20
C SER A 115 -7.30 -23.37 14.72
N GLY A 116 -8.55 -23.35 15.18
CA GLY A 116 -8.89 -23.33 16.61
C GLY A 116 -8.96 -21.94 17.24
N SER A 117 -8.78 -20.87 16.45
CA SER A 117 -8.96 -19.50 16.94
C SER A 117 -10.44 -19.20 17.15
N THR A 118 -10.78 -18.62 18.30
CA THR A 118 -12.16 -18.24 18.65
C THR A 118 -12.48 -16.81 18.23
N ASN A 119 -11.48 -15.99 18.05
CA ASN A 119 -11.59 -14.58 17.70
C ASN A 119 -10.79 -14.27 16.45
N PHE A 120 -11.23 -13.24 15.73
CA PHE A 120 -10.59 -12.77 14.48
C PHE A 120 -10.48 -11.26 14.49
N ILE A 121 -9.34 -10.72 14.11
CA ILE A 121 -9.17 -9.30 13.90
C ILE A 121 -8.65 -9.02 12.49
N ASN A 122 -9.36 -8.15 11.77
CA ASN A 122 -8.92 -7.57 10.51
C ASN A 122 -8.28 -6.19 10.78
N ASP A 123 -6.99 -6.08 10.53
CA ASP A 123 -6.26 -4.80 10.57
C ASP A 123 -6.24 -4.23 9.15
N ALA A 124 -7.25 -3.40 8.85
CA ALA A 124 -7.41 -2.75 7.56
C ALA A 124 -6.60 -1.46 7.47
N GLY A 125 -6.12 -1.12 6.28
CA GLY A 125 -5.45 0.14 6.00
C GLY A 125 -6.38 1.36 6.11
N GLY A 126 -5.80 2.54 6.31
CA GLY A 126 -6.56 3.79 6.39
C GLY A 126 -7.22 4.18 5.05
N SER A 127 -6.73 3.65 3.94
CA SER A 127 -7.28 3.85 2.60
C SER A 127 -8.57 3.08 2.33
N LEU A 128 -9.03 2.23 3.25
CA LEU A 128 -10.31 1.54 3.13
C LEU A 128 -11.48 2.50 2.90
N CYS A 129 -11.44 3.70 3.49
CA CYS A 129 -12.47 4.72 3.30
C CYS A 129 -12.48 5.36 1.90
N GLU A 130 -11.43 5.16 1.11
CA GLU A 130 -11.29 5.65 -0.26
C GLU A 130 -11.67 4.59 -1.31
N ILE A 131 -12.00 3.37 -0.88
CA ILE A 131 -12.48 2.31 -1.78
C ILE A 131 -13.93 2.62 -2.14
N ASP A 132 -14.15 2.92 -3.41
CA ASP A 132 -15.49 3.11 -3.98
C ASP A 132 -16.00 1.76 -4.53
N ASP A 133 -16.36 0.85 -3.61
CA ASP A 133 -16.81 -0.51 -3.92
C ASP A 133 -17.79 -1.00 -2.84
N ASP A 134 -19.08 -0.85 -3.11
CA ASP A 134 -20.17 -1.24 -2.22
C ASP A 134 -20.12 -2.73 -1.83
N ASN A 135 -19.65 -3.60 -2.72
CA ASN A 135 -19.51 -5.02 -2.44
C ASN A 135 -18.49 -5.30 -1.34
N VAL A 136 -17.39 -4.56 -1.31
CA VAL A 136 -16.39 -4.66 -0.24
C VAL A 136 -17.01 -4.29 1.10
N TYR A 137 -17.74 -3.17 1.16
CA TYR A 137 -18.39 -2.73 2.39
C TYR A 137 -19.48 -3.70 2.85
N GLN A 138 -20.28 -4.22 1.94
CA GLN A 138 -21.29 -5.21 2.25
C GLN A 138 -20.67 -6.48 2.83
N VAL A 139 -19.65 -7.04 2.18
CA VAL A 139 -18.96 -8.24 2.67
C VAL A 139 -18.36 -8.03 4.06
N LEU A 140 -17.74 -6.87 4.32
CA LEU A 140 -17.20 -6.57 5.64
C LEU A 140 -18.30 -6.42 6.69
N ALA A 141 -19.41 -5.71 6.39
CA ALA A 141 -20.52 -5.50 7.30
C ALA A 141 -21.24 -6.80 7.67
N GLU A 142 -21.38 -7.72 6.71
CA GLU A 142 -22.02 -9.03 6.95
C GLU A 142 -21.17 -9.99 7.80
N ASN A 143 -19.85 -9.82 7.80
CA ASN A 143 -18.92 -10.80 8.39
C ASN A 143 -18.14 -10.28 9.60
N THR A 144 -18.15 -8.97 9.86
CA THR A 144 -17.34 -8.33 10.90
C THR A 144 -18.08 -7.21 11.62
N ILE A 145 -17.59 -6.85 12.80
CA ILE A 145 -17.96 -5.61 13.49
C ILE A 145 -16.88 -4.58 13.13
N ILE A 146 -17.29 -3.50 12.47
CA ILE A 146 -16.37 -2.44 12.06
C ILE A 146 -16.17 -1.48 13.22
N ILE A 147 -14.93 -1.32 13.69
CA ILE A 147 -14.55 -0.36 14.73
C ILE A 147 -13.74 0.77 14.08
N TYR A 148 -14.32 1.97 14.08
CA TYR A 148 -13.63 3.18 13.62
C TYR A 148 -12.93 3.88 14.78
N ILE A 149 -11.61 3.96 14.72
CA ILE A 149 -10.78 4.65 15.72
C ILE A 149 -10.63 6.10 15.29
N ARG A 150 -11.39 7.00 15.92
CA ARG A 150 -11.31 8.43 15.66
C ARG A 150 -10.18 9.08 16.46
N ALA A 151 -9.33 9.83 15.77
CA ALA A 151 -8.32 10.66 16.41
C ALA A 151 -8.98 11.88 17.11
N SER A 152 -8.43 12.28 18.25
CA SER A 152 -8.73 13.60 18.82
C SER A 152 -7.94 14.70 18.08
N LYS A 153 -8.38 15.95 18.15
CA LYS A 153 -7.64 17.08 17.54
C LYS A 153 -6.16 17.14 17.96
N ALA A 154 -5.85 16.86 19.22
CA ALA A 154 -4.48 16.82 19.71
C ALA A 154 -3.67 15.67 19.08
N ASN A 155 -4.30 14.54 18.78
CA ASN A 155 -3.66 13.41 18.13
C ASN A 155 -3.51 13.62 16.61
N GLU A 156 -4.42 14.38 15.97
CA GLU A 156 -4.34 14.68 14.53
C GLU A 156 -3.03 15.36 14.16
N GLU A 157 -2.58 16.36 14.93
CA GLU A 157 -1.29 17.01 14.69
C GLU A 157 -0.11 16.04 14.80
N THR A 158 -0.15 15.14 15.78
CA THR A 158 0.89 14.13 15.97
C THR A 158 0.87 13.12 14.83
N LEU A 159 -0.31 12.69 14.37
CA LEU A 159 -0.48 11.79 13.24
C LEU A 159 -0.01 12.42 11.93
N THR A 160 -0.34 13.70 11.69
CA THR A 160 0.12 14.47 10.54
C THR A 160 1.64 14.58 10.51
N LYS A 161 2.27 14.96 11.62
CA LYS A 161 3.74 15.03 11.74
C LYS A 161 4.39 13.66 11.44
N ARG A 162 3.79 12.59 11.95
CA ARG A 162 4.27 11.22 11.70
C ARG A 162 4.08 10.80 10.24
N ALA A 163 2.93 11.14 9.63
CA ALA A 163 2.67 10.85 8.21
C ALA A 163 3.66 11.58 7.29
N LEU A 164 3.97 12.85 7.59
CA LEU A 164 4.96 13.63 6.85
C LEU A 164 6.38 13.08 7.00
N SER A 165 6.75 12.57 8.19
CA SER A 165 8.09 12.02 8.43
C SER A 165 8.27 10.59 7.91
N ARG A 166 7.19 9.81 7.85
CA ARG A 166 7.18 8.40 7.41
C ARG A 166 5.89 8.10 6.66
N PRO A 167 5.76 8.55 5.40
CA PRO A 167 4.56 8.30 4.60
C PRO A 167 4.31 6.79 4.49
N LYS A 168 3.09 6.37 4.83
CA LYS A 168 2.65 5.00 4.55
C LYS A 168 2.14 4.91 3.12
N PRO A 169 2.18 3.72 2.49
CA PRO A 169 1.49 3.50 1.23
C PRO A 169 0.00 3.71 1.46
N LEU A 170 -0.57 4.71 0.81
CA LEU A 170 -1.98 5.02 0.78
C LEU A 170 -2.41 5.07 -0.68
N TYR A 171 -3.67 4.77 -0.92
CA TYR A 171 -4.28 4.96 -2.21
C TYR A 171 -4.87 6.38 -2.30
N TYR A 172 -4.72 6.97 -3.48
CA TYR A 172 -5.34 8.24 -3.84
C TYR A 172 -6.17 8.09 -5.11
N GLN A 173 -7.35 8.68 -5.14
CA GLN A 173 -8.19 8.69 -6.33
C GLN A 173 -7.51 9.47 -7.46
N ALA A 174 -7.60 8.93 -8.69
CA ALA A 174 -6.93 9.52 -9.86
C ALA A 174 -7.36 10.96 -10.13
N GLN A 175 -8.66 11.26 -9.98
CA GLN A 175 -9.17 12.62 -10.15
C GLN A 175 -8.58 13.59 -9.14
N PHE A 176 -8.55 13.21 -7.85
CA PHE A 176 -7.92 14.01 -6.80
C PHE A 176 -6.46 14.30 -7.13
N LEU A 177 -5.70 13.28 -7.52
CA LEU A 177 -4.29 13.43 -7.89
C LEU A 177 -4.10 14.39 -9.08
N GLN A 178 -4.96 14.31 -10.10
CA GLN A 178 -4.90 15.22 -11.25
C GLN A 178 -5.17 16.67 -10.86
N GLU A 179 -6.15 16.90 -10.00
CA GLU A 179 -6.49 18.24 -9.50
C GLU A 179 -5.36 18.82 -8.65
N GLN A 180 -4.83 18.01 -7.70
CA GLN A 180 -3.72 18.44 -6.84
C GLN A 180 -2.44 18.70 -7.65
N LEU A 181 -2.15 17.88 -8.65
CA LEU A 181 -1.00 18.11 -9.52
C LEU A 181 -1.10 19.46 -10.28
N LYS A 182 -2.28 19.76 -10.82
CA LYS A 182 -2.50 21.04 -11.53
C LYS A 182 -2.31 22.23 -10.59
N ILE A 183 -2.86 22.17 -9.40
CA ILE A 183 -2.71 23.21 -8.37
C ILE A 183 -1.24 23.38 -8.00
N TYR A 184 -0.56 22.28 -7.67
CA TYR A 184 0.84 22.29 -7.26
C TYR A 184 1.77 22.89 -8.32
N LEU A 185 1.65 22.44 -9.57
CA LEU A 185 2.46 22.97 -10.69
C LEU A 185 2.22 24.48 -10.87
N LYS A 186 0.97 24.92 -10.82
CA LYS A 186 0.62 26.34 -10.95
C LYS A 186 1.20 27.20 -9.82
N GLU A 187 1.07 26.76 -8.58
CA GLU A 187 1.56 27.48 -7.40
C GLU A 187 3.09 27.60 -7.38
N ARG A 188 3.78 26.60 -7.92
CA ARG A 188 5.26 26.57 -8.00
C ARG A 188 5.83 27.13 -9.29
N GLY A 189 4.99 27.58 -10.23
CA GLY A 189 5.43 28.06 -11.54
C GLY A 189 6.10 26.97 -12.38
N MET A 190 5.75 25.70 -12.15
CA MET A 190 6.26 24.54 -12.87
C MET A 190 5.36 24.19 -14.05
N ILE A 191 5.95 23.65 -15.13
CA ILE A 191 5.23 23.26 -16.35
C ILE A 191 5.18 21.73 -16.47
N TYR A 192 6.20 21.03 -15.98
CA TYR A 192 6.36 19.59 -16.16
C TYR A 192 6.54 18.88 -14.82
N VAL A 193 5.98 17.68 -14.74
CA VAL A 193 6.13 16.77 -13.57
C VAL A 193 7.60 16.48 -13.25
N ALA A 194 8.47 16.41 -14.28
CA ALA A 194 9.90 16.19 -14.08
C ALA A 194 10.63 17.34 -13.34
N GLN A 195 9.97 18.48 -13.09
CA GLN A 195 10.52 19.56 -12.27
C GLN A 195 10.24 19.36 -10.77
N ILE A 196 9.34 18.43 -10.41
CA ILE A 196 8.94 18.18 -9.03
C ILE A 196 10.01 17.33 -8.34
N ALA A 197 10.51 17.79 -7.19
CA ALA A 197 11.25 16.91 -6.28
C ALA A 197 10.27 15.90 -5.66
N PRO A 198 10.52 14.57 -5.75
CA PRO A 198 9.53 13.55 -5.37
C PRO A 198 9.01 13.65 -3.92
N ASP A 199 9.83 14.22 -3.02
CA ASP A 199 9.46 14.39 -1.61
C ASP A 199 8.56 15.60 -1.36
N ASP A 200 8.44 16.53 -2.31
CA ASP A 200 7.71 17.78 -2.11
C ASP A 200 6.23 17.70 -2.49
N PHE A 201 5.87 16.86 -3.45
CA PHE A 201 4.47 16.71 -3.90
C PHE A 201 3.60 15.94 -2.89
N VAL A 202 4.19 15.10 -2.07
CA VAL A 202 3.49 14.23 -1.12
C VAL A 202 3.37 14.90 0.27
N ARG A 203 3.88 16.11 0.42
CA ARG A 203 3.80 16.95 1.63
C ARG A 203 2.66 17.95 1.57
#